data_866fe840796c50c88f3d0deffd2da75a
#
_entry.id   866fe840796c50c88f3d0deffd2da75a
#
_cell.length_a   1.000
_cell.length_b   1.000
_cell.length_c   1.000
_cell.angle_alpha   90.00
_cell.angle_beta   90.00
_cell.angle_gamma   90.00
#
_symmetry.space_group_name_H-M   'P 1'
#
loop_
_entity.id
_entity.type
_entity.pdbx_description
1 polymer ?
#
loop_
_entity_poly.entity_id
_entity_poly.type
_entity_poly.pdbx_seq_one_letter_code
_entity_poly.pdbx_strand_id
1 'polypeptide(L)'
;MPPRSRLSLLRGPLGAAYASALIPGLGQLLRGQRRAALLAVSPLLLIALIVVLNAASVGMVSYAATFAAPGRLAQLTLLLLLMIPWRAAVVLHAARGAEEDAGERRSGERRVPISLLLAGALLISAAPHAGAALITSRAGSTVDDVFSGFESASPGESSGPTPTPPPLGDRFTILLVGADAMGQRTSFNTDSMIIASWDRVGGWVSTISIPRDIVNVPMGNGDVWEPKINSLWPSAQRNKTLFPEGPAVALRRALGAMFGITIDATAVIVIPTFRQLINDIGGVDVHISRPIFDPSYRTGDFRGVTLPKGNWHLDGDCALAYARVRKAAGTDDFNRGGRQQELLVGIRNQLAASGNILSNGLALLTALGDGVRTDLDQALLPTLAEGAQAFDTSHVVSAQMRTGDGLLRYRRADEPSPYGSVVFFNAKRALLLGARLFPTPGTRPYGWPVVKGEPALGEESLLLPSPSAGSSATPKPTPVKTPLPAGPYQSLATCNANVPAPSYRPAPDPTSAPSEEPSGDPSAEPSASESPTPSP
;
A
#
# COMPACT_ATOMS: atom_id res chain seq x y z
N MET A 1 -64.11 11.85 -5.00
CA MET A 1 -62.91 12.70 -5.26
C MET A 1 -61.92 11.87 -6.05
N PRO A 2 -61.43 12.30 -7.21
CA PRO A 2 -60.43 11.55 -7.94
C PRO A 2 -59.16 11.42 -7.09
N PRO A 3 -58.40 10.30 -7.20
CA PRO A 3 -57.16 10.14 -6.44
C PRO A 3 -56.19 11.22 -6.84
N ARG A 4 -55.69 11.99 -5.86
CA ARG A 4 -54.64 13.00 -6.09
C ARG A 4 -53.46 12.28 -6.76
N SER A 5 -53.03 12.76 -7.93
CA SER A 5 -51.89 12.20 -8.63
C SER A 5 -50.65 12.28 -7.71
N ARG A 6 -49.75 11.26 -7.76
CA ARG A 6 -48.52 11.23 -6.93
C ARG A 6 -47.69 12.51 -7.06
N LEU A 7 -47.73 13.16 -8.22
CA LEU A 7 -47.11 14.45 -8.48
C LEU A 7 -47.69 15.61 -7.66
N SER A 8 -48.95 15.61 -7.30
CA SER A 8 -49.56 16.68 -6.51
C SER A 8 -49.11 16.62 -5.04
N LEU A 9 -48.76 15.44 -4.52
CA LEU A 9 -48.20 15.26 -3.19
C LEU A 9 -46.76 15.82 -3.09
N LEU A 10 -45.98 15.65 -4.15
CA LEU A 10 -44.59 16.17 -4.22
C LEU A 10 -44.53 17.70 -4.39
N ARG A 11 -45.59 18.32 -4.92
CA ARG A 11 -45.70 19.77 -5.08
C ARG A 11 -46.11 20.52 -3.80
N GLY A 12 -46.66 19.82 -2.82
CA GLY A 12 -46.94 20.38 -1.50
C GLY A 12 -45.64 20.73 -0.75
N PRO A 13 -45.71 21.65 0.23
CA PRO A 13 -44.51 22.15 0.92
C PRO A 13 -43.65 21.07 1.58
N LEU A 14 -44.27 20.07 2.19
CA LEU A 14 -43.53 18.92 2.78
C LEU A 14 -42.90 18.04 1.70
N GLY A 15 -43.64 17.72 0.62
CA GLY A 15 -43.11 16.96 -0.49
C GLY A 15 -41.91 17.68 -1.15
N ALA A 16 -42.00 19.02 -1.32
CA ALA A 16 -40.94 19.85 -1.82
C ALA A 16 -39.72 19.89 -0.88
N ALA A 17 -39.93 19.91 0.45
CA ALA A 17 -38.85 19.82 1.44
C ALA A 17 -38.10 18.50 1.32
N TYR A 18 -38.78 17.36 1.25
CA TYR A 18 -38.13 16.05 1.06
C TYR A 18 -37.46 15.92 -0.30
N ALA A 19 -38.06 16.45 -1.38
CA ALA A 19 -37.45 16.48 -2.70
C ALA A 19 -36.13 17.30 -2.68
N SER A 20 -36.11 18.44 -1.96
CA SER A 20 -34.91 19.27 -1.80
C SER A 20 -33.92 18.67 -0.79
N ALA A 21 -34.36 17.84 0.15
CA ALA A 21 -33.48 17.10 1.04
C ALA A 21 -32.67 16.03 0.29
N LEU A 22 -33.25 15.42 -0.72
CA LEU A 22 -32.57 14.44 -1.59
C LEU A 22 -31.70 15.17 -2.63
N ILE A 23 -32.31 16.05 -3.43
CA ILE A 23 -31.63 16.81 -4.49
C ILE A 23 -31.83 18.31 -4.26
N PRO A 24 -30.78 19.10 -3.94
CA PRO A 24 -30.92 20.54 -3.72
C PRO A 24 -31.62 21.22 -4.90
N GLY A 25 -32.63 22.02 -4.60
CA GLY A 25 -33.35 22.77 -5.62
C GLY A 25 -34.53 22.01 -6.28
N LEU A 26 -34.63 20.69 -6.14
CA LEU A 26 -35.69 19.90 -6.77
C LEU A 26 -37.07 20.32 -6.26
N GLY A 27 -37.25 20.52 -4.95
CA GLY A 27 -38.50 20.97 -4.38
C GLY A 27 -38.91 22.35 -4.87
N GLN A 28 -37.96 23.30 -4.98
CA GLN A 28 -38.18 24.61 -5.55
C GLN A 28 -38.61 24.52 -7.02
N LEU A 29 -37.95 23.65 -7.79
CA LEU A 29 -38.29 23.40 -9.20
C LEU A 29 -39.70 22.85 -9.37
N LEU A 30 -40.09 21.86 -8.54
CA LEU A 30 -41.43 21.26 -8.54
C LEU A 30 -42.52 22.28 -8.22
N ARG A 31 -42.19 23.34 -7.44
CA ARG A 31 -43.07 24.46 -7.11
C ARG A 31 -43.01 25.61 -8.13
N GLY A 32 -42.28 25.46 -9.23
CA GLY A 32 -42.12 26.48 -10.27
C GLY A 32 -41.13 27.61 -9.96
N GLN A 33 -40.42 27.54 -8.85
CA GLN A 33 -39.47 28.56 -8.37
C GLN A 33 -38.09 28.36 -9.02
N ARG A 34 -37.98 28.53 -10.35
CA ARG A 34 -36.75 28.24 -11.12
C ARG A 34 -35.50 28.96 -10.63
N ARG A 35 -35.61 30.27 -10.26
CA ARG A 35 -34.46 31.02 -9.75
C ARG A 35 -33.96 30.49 -8.41
N ALA A 36 -34.87 30.15 -7.50
CA ALA A 36 -34.51 29.57 -6.21
C ALA A 36 -33.90 28.16 -6.38
N ALA A 37 -34.39 27.37 -7.34
CA ALA A 37 -33.82 26.07 -7.66
C ALA A 37 -32.38 26.18 -8.20
N LEU A 38 -32.10 27.13 -9.09
CA LEU A 38 -30.74 27.39 -9.60
C LEU A 38 -29.79 27.85 -8.48
N LEU A 39 -30.23 28.77 -7.61
CA LEU A 39 -29.44 29.19 -6.44
C LEU A 39 -29.18 28.05 -5.46
N ALA A 40 -30.13 27.13 -5.31
CA ALA A 40 -29.99 25.98 -4.45
C ALA A 40 -29.03 24.92 -4.99
N VAL A 41 -28.83 24.79 -6.30
CA VAL A 41 -27.94 23.80 -6.90
C VAL A 41 -26.56 24.38 -7.24
N SER A 42 -26.45 25.69 -7.44
CA SER A 42 -25.23 26.35 -7.92
C SER A 42 -23.97 26.08 -7.09
N PRO A 43 -23.95 26.00 -5.75
CA PRO A 43 -22.74 25.67 -4.99
C PRO A 43 -22.21 24.28 -5.32
N LEU A 44 -23.09 23.28 -5.48
CA LEU A 44 -22.66 21.95 -5.87
C LEU A 44 -22.11 21.89 -7.28
N LEU A 45 -22.74 22.60 -8.23
CA LEU A 45 -22.25 22.68 -9.60
C LEU A 45 -20.89 23.36 -9.67
N LEU A 46 -20.68 24.41 -8.88
CA LEU A 46 -19.39 25.10 -8.78
C LEU A 46 -18.30 24.16 -8.22
N ILE A 47 -18.60 23.48 -7.12
CA ILE A 47 -17.66 22.50 -6.52
C ILE A 47 -17.35 21.39 -7.55
N ALA A 48 -18.36 20.83 -8.19
CA ALA A 48 -18.16 19.81 -9.21
C ALA A 48 -17.29 20.31 -10.38
N LEU A 49 -17.54 21.53 -10.84
CA LEU A 49 -16.73 22.15 -11.90
C LEU A 49 -15.27 22.32 -11.47
N ILE A 50 -15.02 22.81 -10.26
CA ILE A 50 -13.66 22.96 -9.72
C ILE A 50 -12.96 21.61 -9.65
N VAL A 51 -13.64 20.57 -9.13
CA VAL A 51 -13.09 19.20 -9.04
C VAL A 51 -12.75 18.67 -10.45
N VAL A 52 -13.67 18.80 -11.40
CA VAL A 52 -13.46 18.31 -12.80
C VAL A 52 -12.29 19.04 -13.45
N LEU A 53 -12.22 20.36 -13.35
CA LEU A 53 -11.14 21.14 -13.96
C LEU A 53 -9.77 20.78 -13.34
N ASN A 54 -9.67 20.65 -12.02
CA ASN A 54 -8.42 20.26 -11.38
C ASN A 54 -8.04 18.81 -11.70
N ALA A 55 -9.00 17.88 -11.65
CA ALA A 55 -8.72 16.49 -12.01
C ALA A 55 -8.32 16.33 -13.48
N ALA A 56 -8.87 17.14 -14.37
CA ALA A 56 -8.50 17.14 -15.78
C ALA A 56 -7.11 17.74 -16.04
N SER A 57 -6.66 18.70 -15.22
CA SER A 57 -5.36 19.36 -15.40
C SER A 57 -4.18 18.53 -14.91
N VAL A 58 -4.32 17.76 -13.82
CA VAL A 58 -3.22 17.01 -13.19
C VAL A 58 -3.46 15.51 -13.11
N GLY A 59 -4.59 15.02 -13.59
CA GLY A 59 -5.00 13.63 -13.43
C GLY A 59 -5.72 13.35 -12.10
N MET A 60 -6.62 12.37 -12.10
CA MET A 60 -7.47 12.07 -10.94
C MET A 60 -6.66 11.64 -9.71
N VAL A 61 -5.63 10.80 -9.89
CA VAL A 61 -4.83 10.27 -8.79
C VAL A 61 -3.96 11.35 -8.17
N SER A 62 -3.29 12.15 -9.00
CA SER A 62 -2.46 13.28 -8.52
C SER A 62 -3.32 14.32 -7.83
N TYR A 63 -4.51 14.61 -8.36
CA TYR A 63 -5.47 15.49 -7.69
C TYR A 63 -5.91 14.92 -6.34
N ALA A 64 -6.23 13.63 -6.26
CA ALA A 64 -6.56 12.98 -4.99
C ALA A 64 -5.40 13.04 -3.98
N ALA A 65 -4.16 12.84 -4.44
CA ALA A 65 -2.98 12.94 -3.59
C ALA A 65 -2.76 14.34 -3.01
N THR A 66 -3.27 15.42 -3.65
CA THR A 66 -3.19 16.78 -3.09
C THR A 66 -3.96 16.94 -1.78
N PHE A 67 -4.96 16.09 -1.51
CA PHE A 67 -5.71 16.13 -0.25
C PHE A 67 -4.92 15.60 0.94
N ALA A 68 -3.84 14.84 0.70
CA ALA A 68 -2.92 14.46 1.76
C ALA A 68 -1.97 15.60 2.19
N ALA A 69 -1.95 16.74 1.48
CA ALA A 69 -1.17 17.90 1.89
C ALA A 69 -1.69 18.48 3.22
N PRO A 70 -0.82 19.08 4.06
CA PRO A 70 -1.18 19.58 5.38
C PRO A 70 -2.41 20.49 5.35
N GLY A 71 -3.38 20.22 6.22
CA GLY A 71 -4.61 21.02 6.38
C GLY A 71 -5.65 20.89 5.25
N ARG A 72 -5.38 20.21 4.14
CA ARG A 72 -6.36 20.06 3.03
C ARG A 72 -7.59 19.26 3.43
N LEU A 73 -7.41 18.17 4.16
CA LEU A 73 -8.53 17.37 4.68
C LEU A 73 -9.33 18.16 5.72
N ALA A 74 -8.69 18.97 6.56
CA ALA A 74 -9.37 19.87 7.49
C ALA A 74 -10.20 20.93 6.75
N GLN A 75 -9.66 21.53 5.66
CA GLN A 75 -10.40 22.47 4.80
C GLN A 75 -11.61 21.77 4.15
N LEU A 76 -11.46 20.55 3.67
CA LEU A 76 -12.58 19.76 3.11
C LEU A 76 -13.63 19.46 4.18
N THR A 77 -13.21 19.07 5.38
CA THR A 77 -14.10 18.85 6.53
C THR A 77 -14.90 20.11 6.86
N LEU A 78 -14.23 21.25 6.93
CA LEU A 78 -14.90 22.55 7.17
C LEU A 78 -15.91 22.87 6.07
N LEU A 79 -15.54 22.68 4.80
CA LEU A 79 -16.46 22.88 3.67
C LEU A 79 -17.71 22.00 3.79
N LEU A 80 -17.54 20.72 4.13
CA LEU A 80 -18.66 19.78 4.33
C LEU A 80 -19.55 20.21 5.48
N LEU A 81 -18.97 20.69 6.59
CA LEU A 81 -19.75 21.22 7.73
C LEU A 81 -20.51 22.50 7.35
N LEU A 82 -19.91 23.39 6.55
CA LEU A 82 -20.57 24.60 6.04
C LEU A 82 -21.71 24.29 5.05
N MET A 83 -21.66 23.14 4.38
CA MET A 83 -22.77 22.69 3.53
C MET A 83 -24.02 22.35 4.33
N ILE A 84 -23.93 21.95 5.60
CA ILE A 84 -25.07 21.57 6.43
C ILE A 84 -26.07 22.72 6.61
N PRO A 85 -25.68 23.93 7.11
CA PRO A 85 -26.62 25.04 7.24
C PRO A 85 -27.16 25.54 5.89
N TRP A 86 -26.34 25.51 4.82
CA TRP A 86 -26.82 25.82 3.48
C TRP A 86 -27.91 24.81 3.03
N ARG A 87 -27.71 23.51 3.22
CA ARG A 87 -28.70 22.47 2.93
C ARG A 87 -29.97 22.65 3.75
N ALA A 88 -29.83 22.97 5.04
CA ALA A 88 -30.98 23.26 5.90
C ALA A 88 -31.77 24.46 5.37
N ALA A 89 -31.11 25.54 4.97
CA ALA A 89 -31.77 26.71 4.38
C ALA A 89 -32.54 26.36 3.09
N VAL A 90 -31.98 25.52 2.21
CA VAL A 90 -32.66 25.04 0.99
C VAL A 90 -33.91 24.24 1.32
N VAL A 91 -33.84 23.33 2.29
CA VAL A 91 -34.98 22.50 2.74
C VAL A 91 -36.06 23.39 3.38
N LEU A 92 -35.69 24.30 4.28
CA LEU A 92 -36.62 25.21 4.96
C LEU A 92 -37.29 26.17 3.97
N HIS A 93 -36.54 26.67 2.98
CA HIS A 93 -37.11 27.48 1.90
C HIS A 93 -38.17 26.71 1.09
N ALA A 94 -37.89 25.43 0.77
CA ALA A 94 -38.82 24.56 0.05
C ALA A 94 -40.08 24.24 0.90
N ALA A 95 -39.95 24.22 2.23
CA ALA A 95 -41.01 23.93 3.17
C ALA A 95 -41.95 25.12 3.48
N ARG A 96 -41.62 26.34 2.99
CA ARG A 96 -42.43 27.54 3.26
C ARG A 96 -43.91 27.32 2.88
N GLY A 97 -44.83 27.69 3.78
CA GLY A 97 -46.28 27.44 3.63
C GLY A 97 -46.77 26.05 4.05
N ALA A 98 -45.90 25.20 4.64
CA ALA A 98 -46.28 23.87 5.11
C ALA A 98 -47.32 23.93 6.24
N GLU A 99 -47.31 24.97 7.04
CA GLU A 99 -48.29 25.17 8.14
C GLU A 99 -49.66 25.55 7.64
N GLU A 100 -49.72 26.38 6.57
CA GLU A 100 -50.97 26.78 5.94
C GLU A 100 -51.71 25.60 5.30
N ASP A 101 -50.99 24.73 4.57
CA ASP A 101 -51.52 23.50 3.98
C ASP A 101 -51.98 22.48 5.03
N ALA A 102 -51.47 22.53 6.24
CA ALA A 102 -51.83 21.61 7.32
C ALA A 102 -53.13 22.00 8.03
N GLY A 103 -53.44 23.30 8.08
CA GLY A 103 -54.68 23.83 8.65
C GLY A 103 -55.96 23.32 7.95
N GLU A 104 -55.87 23.04 6.65
CA GLU A 104 -56.97 22.57 5.82
C GLU A 104 -57.24 21.06 5.91
N ARG A 105 -56.37 20.28 6.54
CA ARG A 105 -56.56 18.82 6.67
C ARG A 105 -57.42 18.48 7.89
N ARG A 106 -58.62 17.97 7.63
CA ARG A 106 -59.65 17.61 8.60
C ARG A 106 -59.19 16.63 9.68
N SER A 107 -59.73 16.86 10.89
CA SER A 107 -59.58 16.10 12.13
C SER A 107 -60.00 14.64 12.00
N GLY A 108 -59.12 13.70 12.34
CA GLY A 108 -59.53 12.30 12.52
C GLY A 108 -58.38 11.26 12.54
N GLU A 109 -57.23 11.55 11.95
CA GLU A 109 -56.10 10.61 11.94
C GLU A 109 -55.01 11.03 12.93
N ARG A 110 -54.30 10.05 13.56
CA ARG A 110 -53.09 10.33 14.38
C ARG A 110 -52.08 11.06 13.50
N ARG A 111 -51.93 12.36 13.72
CA ARG A 111 -51.05 13.23 12.91
C ARG A 111 -49.66 13.20 13.47
N VAL A 112 -48.70 12.76 12.64
CA VAL A 112 -47.29 13.05 12.90
C VAL A 112 -47.13 14.58 12.80
N PRO A 113 -46.56 15.26 13.82
CA PRO A 113 -46.36 16.70 13.79
C PRO A 113 -45.51 17.12 12.57
N ILE A 114 -45.89 18.21 11.91
CA ILE A 114 -45.12 18.75 10.76
C ILE A 114 -43.67 19.01 11.13
N SER A 115 -43.45 19.48 12.37
CA SER A 115 -42.11 19.67 12.92
C SER A 115 -41.26 18.40 12.89
N LEU A 116 -41.85 17.23 13.19
CA LEU A 116 -41.13 15.96 13.14
C LEU A 116 -40.82 15.53 11.69
N LEU A 117 -41.78 15.75 10.77
CA LEU A 117 -41.53 15.47 9.34
C LEU A 117 -40.49 16.39 8.76
N LEU A 118 -40.47 17.66 9.13
CA LEU A 118 -39.45 18.62 8.71
C LEU A 118 -38.08 18.29 9.32
N ALA A 119 -38.05 17.87 10.59
CA ALA A 119 -36.81 17.37 11.21
C ALA A 119 -36.25 16.17 10.47
N GLY A 120 -37.11 15.23 10.02
CA GLY A 120 -36.71 14.09 9.17
C GLY A 120 -36.09 14.54 7.84
N ALA A 121 -36.68 15.52 7.16
CA ALA A 121 -36.12 16.07 5.92
C ALA A 121 -34.75 16.77 6.14
N LEU A 122 -34.62 17.49 7.27
CA LEU A 122 -33.34 18.12 7.65
C LEU A 122 -32.26 17.09 7.97
N LEU A 123 -32.59 16.03 8.70
CA LEU A 123 -31.67 14.92 8.98
C LEU A 123 -31.21 14.22 7.69
N ILE A 124 -32.13 13.89 6.79
CA ILE A 124 -31.79 13.28 5.48
C ILE A 124 -30.86 14.21 4.69
N SER A 125 -31.08 15.50 4.75
CA SER A 125 -30.27 16.50 4.06
C SER A 125 -28.88 16.68 4.67
N ALA A 126 -28.74 16.64 5.99
CA ALA A 126 -27.50 16.87 6.73
C ALA A 126 -26.62 15.60 6.83
N ALA A 127 -27.22 14.41 6.94
CA ALA A 127 -26.51 13.16 7.21
C ALA A 127 -25.36 12.85 6.24
N PRO A 128 -25.49 13.01 4.91
CA PRO A 128 -24.37 12.74 3.98
C PRO A 128 -23.18 13.67 4.23
N HIS A 129 -23.43 14.94 4.52
CA HIS A 129 -22.38 15.93 4.78
C HIS A 129 -21.69 15.70 6.12
N ALA A 130 -22.46 15.39 7.16
CA ALA A 130 -21.95 15.05 8.47
C ALA A 130 -21.13 13.75 8.43
N GLY A 131 -21.62 12.72 7.73
CA GLY A 131 -20.90 11.47 7.52
C GLY A 131 -19.59 11.67 6.76
N ALA A 132 -19.63 12.42 5.65
CA ALA A 132 -18.44 12.76 4.89
C ALA A 132 -17.45 13.61 5.71
N ALA A 133 -17.91 14.58 6.50
CA ALA A 133 -17.08 15.36 7.39
C ALA A 133 -16.39 14.51 8.46
N LEU A 134 -17.09 13.54 9.04
CA LEU A 134 -16.48 12.59 9.98
C LEU A 134 -15.40 11.73 9.33
N ILE A 135 -15.65 11.23 8.11
CA ILE A 135 -14.67 10.44 7.35
C ILE A 135 -13.43 11.28 7.03
N THR A 136 -13.61 12.50 6.51
CA THR A 136 -12.48 13.38 6.14
C THR A 136 -11.69 13.86 7.36
N SER A 137 -12.35 14.09 8.50
CA SER A 137 -11.68 14.43 9.76
C SER A 137 -10.81 13.27 10.27
N ARG A 138 -11.32 12.04 10.24
CA ARG A 138 -10.53 10.85 10.61
C ARG A 138 -9.39 10.61 9.64
N ALA A 139 -9.62 10.74 8.34
CA ALA A 139 -8.56 10.64 7.34
C ALA A 139 -7.48 11.71 7.57
N GLY A 140 -7.87 12.92 7.96
CA GLY A 140 -6.93 14.00 8.29
C GLY A 140 -6.03 13.64 9.47
N SER A 141 -6.61 13.19 10.59
CA SER A 141 -5.81 12.77 11.74
C SER A 141 -4.88 11.60 11.42
N THR A 142 -5.34 10.64 10.61
CA THR A 142 -4.50 9.52 10.16
C THR A 142 -3.32 9.99 9.30
N VAL A 143 -3.56 10.91 8.36
CA VAL A 143 -2.49 11.49 7.54
C VAL A 143 -1.48 12.22 8.43
N ASP A 144 -1.95 13.06 9.35
CA ASP A 144 -1.08 13.78 10.28
C ASP A 144 -0.25 12.80 11.14
N ASP A 145 -0.85 11.71 11.61
CA ASP A 145 -0.15 10.66 12.35
C ASP A 145 0.93 9.96 11.53
N VAL A 146 0.62 9.55 10.29
CA VAL A 146 1.56 8.90 9.37
C VAL A 146 2.76 9.80 9.07
N PHE A 147 2.52 11.09 8.84
CA PHE A 147 3.55 12.07 8.45
C PHE A 147 4.11 12.87 9.62
N SER A 148 3.78 12.52 10.87
CA SER A 148 4.32 13.19 12.08
C SER A 148 5.83 12.96 12.27
N GLY A 149 6.45 12.12 11.44
CA GLY A 149 7.86 11.74 11.59
C GLY A 149 8.09 10.76 12.74
N PHE A 150 9.34 10.64 13.18
CA PHE A 150 9.78 9.66 14.20
C PHE A 150 10.12 10.31 15.54
N GLU A 151 10.01 11.62 15.64
CA GLU A 151 10.18 12.36 16.89
C GLU A 151 8.86 12.98 17.34
N SER A 152 8.55 12.85 18.62
CA SER A 152 7.57 13.72 19.24
C SER A 152 8.12 15.13 19.15
N ALA A 153 7.48 15.98 18.37
CA ALA A 153 7.80 17.40 18.32
C ALA A 153 7.87 17.92 19.75
N SER A 154 9.00 18.49 20.14
CA SER A 154 9.09 19.21 21.42
C SER A 154 8.02 20.30 21.39
N PRO A 155 7.14 20.40 22.41
CA PRO A 155 6.15 21.46 22.45
C PRO A 155 6.88 22.78 22.60
N GLY A 156 7.11 23.50 21.51
CA GLY A 156 7.81 24.79 21.56
C GLY A 156 8.36 25.31 20.25
N GLU A 157 8.43 24.52 19.19
CA GLU A 157 8.80 25.09 17.89
C GLU A 157 7.57 25.66 17.19
N SER A 158 7.57 26.97 17.19
CA SER A 158 6.65 27.88 16.53
C SER A 158 6.36 27.45 15.09
N SER A 159 5.08 27.37 14.75
CA SER A 159 4.54 27.30 13.40
C SER A 159 4.92 28.55 12.60
N GLY A 160 6.16 28.63 12.15
CA GLY A 160 6.54 29.47 11.01
C GLY A 160 5.91 28.91 9.73
N PRO A 161 5.75 29.70 8.66
CA PRO A 161 5.30 29.19 7.39
C PRO A 161 6.24 28.05 6.97
N THR A 162 5.67 26.85 6.78
CA THR A 162 6.42 25.66 6.35
C THR A 162 7.19 26.04 5.07
N PRO A 163 8.54 25.95 5.06
CA PRO A 163 9.28 26.26 3.85
C PRO A 163 8.78 25.33 2.74
N THR A 164 8.55 25.88 1.56
CA THR A 164 8.19 25.09 0.38
C THR A 164 9.27 24.02 0.21
N PRO A 165 8.92 22.73 0.22
CA PRO A 165 9.92 21.68 0.09
C PRO A 165 10.69 21.87 -1.21
N PRO A 166 12.00 21.57 -1.23
CA PRO A 166 12.75 21.62 -2.47
C PRO A 166 12.10 20.67 -3.50
N PRO A 167 12.08 21.03 -4.78
CA PRO A 167 11.54 20.17 -5.81
C PRO A 167 12.26 18.82 -5.75
N LEU A 168 11.51 17.73 -5.94
CA LEU A 168 12.09 16.39 -6.07
C LEU A 168 13.23 16.44 -7.10
N GLY A 169 14.42 16.03 -6.69
CA GLY A 169 15.57 15.89 -7.58
C GLY A 169 15.30 14.87 -8.71
N ASP A 170 16.28 14.67 -9.57
CA ASP A 170 16.21 13.68 -10.66
C ASP A 170 16.13 12.23 -10.13
N ARG A 171 16.48 12.02 -8.88
CA ARG A 171 16.39 10.76 -8.15
C ARG A 171 15.72 10.99 -6.79
N PHE A 172 14.85 10.08 -6.42
CA PHE A 172 14.28 10.00 -5.08
C PHE A 172 14.56 8.63 -4.47
N THR A 173 15.11 8.60 -3.27
CA THR A 173 15.51 7.37 -2.58
C THR A 173 14.88 7.31 -1.21
N ILE A 174 14.19 6.21 -0.91
CA ILE A 174 13.52 5.99 0.38
C ILE A 174 14.02 4.72 1.06
N LEU A 175 14.17 4.76 2.37
CA LEU A 175 14.43 3.61 3.20
C LEU A 175 13.11 3.05 3.74
N LEU A 176 12.77 1.83 3.38
CA LEU A 176 11.61 1.10 3.88
C LEU A 176 12.07 0.19 5.03
N VAL A 177 11.44 0.36 6.19
CA VAL A 177 11.79 -0.37 7.42
C VAL A 177 10.57 -1.17 7.89
N GLY A 178 10.74 -2.47 8.02
CA GLY A 178 9.78 -3.34 8.71
C GLY A 178 10.20 -3.53 10.16
N ALA A 179 9.34 -3.15 11.10
CA ALA A 179 9.64 -3.23 12.52
C ALA A 179 8.77 -4.28 13.23
N ASP A 180 9.39 -5.07 14.12
CA ASP A 180 8.68 -6.00 15.00
C ASP A 180 8.25 -5.29 16.28
N ALA A 181 7.20 -4.49 16.20
CA ALA A 181 6.59 -3.78 17.33
C ALA A 181 5.26 -4.44 17.73
N MET A 182 5.27 -5.74 17.95
CA MET A 182 4.08 -6.46 18.42
C MET A 182 3.91 -6.34 19.94
N GLY A 183 2.77 -5.79 20.36
CA GLY A 183 2.34 -5.73 21.76
C GLY A 183 3.22 -4.80 22.64
N GLN A 184 3.35 -5.13 23.91
CA GLN A 184 4.10 -4.34 24.91
C GLN A 184 5.64 -4.41 24.76
N ARG A 185 6.17 -4.83 23.62
CA ARG A 185 7.61 -4.85 23.38
C ARG A 185 8.13 -3.43 23.23
N THR A 186 8.91 -3.00 24.17
CA THR A 186 9.63 -1.71 24.17
C THR A 186 10.82 -1.66 23.20
N SER A 187 11.13 -2.76 22.52
CA SER A 187 12.26 -2.85 21.58
C SER A 187 11.76 -2.78 20.13
N PHE A 188 11.99 -1.65 19.52
CA PHE A 188 11.74 -1.40 18.09
C PHE A 188 12.95 -1.88 17.28
N ASN A 189 13.01 -3.17 16.95
CA ASN A 189 14.07 -3.71 16.11
C ASN A 189 13.71 -3.63 14.64
N THR A 190 14.62 -3.14 13.81
CA THR A 190 14.46 -3.10 12.36
C THR A 190 14.76 -4.47 11.77
N ASP A 191 13.72 -5.28 11.58
CA ASP A 191 13.85 -6.65 11.10
C ASP A 191 13.97 -6.75 9.57
N SER A 192 13.51 -5.74 8.86
CA SER A 192 13.59 -5.62 7.41
C SER A 192 14.03 -4.20 7.05
N MET A 193 14.99 -4.09 6.16
CA MET A 193 15.48 -2.81 5.63
C MET A 193 15.66 -2.96 4.12
N ILE A 194 14.94 -2.13 3.36
CA ILE A 194 15.02 -2.07 1.90
C ILE A 194 15.22 -0.62 1.50
N ILE A 195 16.27 -0.33 0.75
CA ILE A 195 16.41 0.93 0.05
C ILE A 195 15.71 0.78 -1.29
N ALA A 196 14.81 1.69 -1.62
CA ALA A 196 14.17 1.81 -2.91
C ALA A 196 14.47 3.19 -3.49
N SER A 197 14.93 3.23 -4.73
CA SER A 197 15.30 4.46 -5.42
C SER A 197 14.60 4.54 -6.75
N TRP A 198 13.97 5.67 -7.02
CA TRP A 198 13.32 6.00 -8.28
C TRP A 198 14.16 7.03 -9.05
N ASP A 199 14.70 6.62 -10.18
CA ASP A 199 15.30 7.49 -11.17
C ASP A 199 14.19 8.09 -12.06
N ARG A 200 13.91 9.37 -11.88
CA ARG A 200 12.83 10.08 -12.58
C ARG A 200 13.14 10.35 -14.04
N VAL A 201 14.42 10.42 -14.39
CA VAL A 201 14.88 10.69 -15.76
C VAL A 201 14.80 9.44 -16.62
N GLY A 202 15.32 8.32 -16.09
CA GLY A 202 15.34 7.04 -16.81
C GLY A 202 14.12 6.14 -16.57
N GLY A 203 13.25 6.50 -15.64
CA GLY A 203 12.09 5.68 -15.25
C GLY A 203 12.47 4.39 -14.52
N TRP A 204 13.71 4.26 -14.04
CA TRP A 204 14.19 3.06 -13.36
C TRP A 204 13.85 3.07 -11.88
N VAL A 205 13.48 1.91 -11.35
CA VAL A 205 13.40 1.67 -9.91
C VAL A 205 14.43 0.64 -9.51
N SER A 206 15.28 1.02 -8.57
CA SER A 206 16.31 0.14 -8.01
C SER A 206 16.00 -0.18 -6.56
N THR A 207 16.15 -1.45 -6.15
CA THR A 207 15.93 -1.84 -4.77
C THR A 207 17.07 -2.71 -4.24
N ILE A 208 17.43 -2.50 -2.96
CA ILE A 208 18.39 -3.37 -2.26
C ILE A 208 17.86 -3.75 -0.88
N SER A 209 17.92 -5.04 -0.58
CA SER A 209 17.60 -5.56 0.76
C SER A 209 18.87 -5.73 1.58
N ILE A 210 18.86 -5.18 2.80
CA ILE A 210 20.00 -5.15 3.73
C ILE A 210 19.74 -6.14 4.88
N PRO A 211 20.64 -7.12 5.12
CA PRO A 211 20.54 -8.03 6.24
C PRO A 211 20.68 -7.31 7.58
N ARG A 212 19.81 -7.61 8.53
CA ARG A 212 19.75 -6.97 9.85
C ARG A 212 20.94 -7.27 10.77
N ASP A 213 21.67 -8.38 10.51
CA ASP A 213 22.77 -8.87 11.36
C ASP A 213 24.14 -8.33 10.91
N ILE A 214 24.19 -7.36 9.99
CA ILE A 214 25.42 -6.69 9.57
C ILE A 214 26.00 -5.90 10.74
N VAL A 215 27.31 -5.97 10.91
CA VAL A 215 28.08 -5.25 11.94
C VAL A 215 29.15 -4.33 11.31
N ASN A 216 29.74 -3.45 12.11
CA ASN A 216 30.77 -2.51 11.70
C ASN A 216 30.32 -1.58 10.56
N VAL A 217 29.12 -1.01 10.68
CA VAL A 217 28.52 -0.15 9.67
C VAL A 217 29.08 1.27 9.82
N PRO A 218 29.54 1.93 8.71
CA PRO A 218 29.98 3.31 8.76
C PRO A 218 28.83 4.25 9.11
N MET A 219 29.08 5.25 9.95
CA MET A 219 28.04 6.21 10.37
C MET A 219 28.02 7.48 9.50
N GLY A 220 28.89 7.60 8.51
CA GLY A 220 28.97 8.76 7.62
C GLY A 220 29.60 10.03 8.25
N ASN A 221 29.97 9.98 9.52
CA ASN A 221 30.69 11.06 10.25
C ASN A 221 32.12 10.66 10.65
N GLY A 222 32.60 9.53 10.14
CA GLY A 222 33.90 8.96 10.50
C GLY A 222 33.80 7.84 11.55
N ASP A 223 32.71 7.75 12.27
CA ASP A 223 32.47 6.70 13.25
C ASP A 223 31.98 5.40 12.61
N VAL A 224 32.04 4.31 13.38
CA VAL A 224 31.57 2.99 13.01
C VAL A 224 30.57 2.49 14.06
N TRP A 225 29.42 2.02 13.61
CA TRP A 225 28.47 1.30 14.44
C TRP A 225 28.88 -0.17 14.52
N GLU A 226 29.52 -0.57 15.59
CA GLU A 226 30.05 -1.93 15.78
C GLU A 226 28.96 -3.00 15.97
N PRO A 227 27.85 -2.74 16.73
CA PRO A 227 26.78 -3.71 16.91
C PRO A 227 26.03 -4.01 15.61
N LYS A 228 25.09 -4.96 15.68
CA LYS A 228 24.19 -5.25 14.56
C LYS A 228 23.41 -4.01 14.15
N ILE A 229 23.26 -3.80 12.83
CA ILE A 229 22.59 -2.62 12.29
C ILE A 229 21.12 -2.51 12.76
N ASN A 230 20.44 -3.63 13.03
CA ASN A 230 19.08 -3.62 13.54
C ASN A 230 18.95 -3.01 14.95
N SER A 231 20.05 -2.90 15.70
CA SER A 231 20.08 -2.27 17.02
C SER A 231 20.36 -0.76 16.95
N LEU A 232 20.73 -0.22 15.79
CA LEU A 232 21.02 1.20 15.64
C LEU A 232 19.77 2.06 15.92
N TRP A 233 18.63 1.70 15.33
CA TRP A 233 17.38 2.42 15.54
C TRP A 233 16.99 2.53 17.03
N PRO A 234 16.80 1.42 17.77
CA PRO A 234 16.45 1.51 19.18
C PRO A 234 17.52 2.18 20.04
N SER A 235 18.80 2.12 19.64
CA SER A 235 19.88 2.81 20.34
C SER A 235 19.83 4.32 20.11
N ALA A 236 19.59 4.76 18.88
CA ALA A 236 19.42 6.16 18.54
C ALA A 236 18.17 6.76 19.21
N GLN A 237 17.09 6.00 19.31
CA GLN A 237 15.88 6.43 19.98
C GLN A 237 16.08 6.65 21.49
N ARG A 238 16.90 5.81 22.14
CA ARG A 238 17.20 5.93 23.57
C ARG A 238 18.27 6.96 23.90
N ASN A 239 19.19 7.21 22.98
CA ASN A 239 20.37 8.05 23.24
C ASN A 239 20.39 9.28 22.32
N LYS A 240 19.52 10.24 22.66
CA LYS A 240 19.40 11.51 21.91
C LYS A 240 20.66 12.38 21.95
N THR A 241 21.54 12.17 22.92
CA THR A 241 22.81 12.92 22.99
C THR A 241 23.78 12.46 21.90
N LEU A 242 23.85 11.17 21.62
CA LEU A 242 24.69 10.62 20.55
C LEU A 242 24.03 10.74 19.17
N PHE A 243 22.70 10.75 19.11
CA PHE A 243 21.92 10.80 17.89
C PHE A 243 20.88 11.91 17.97
N PRO A 244 21.32 13.19 18.01
CA PRO A 244 20.39 14.32 18.14
C PRO A 244 19.45 14.45 16.93
N GLU A 245 19.86 13.93 15.78
CA GLU A 245 19.09 13.89 14.54
C GLU A 245 18.00 12.80 14.51
N GLY A 246 17.96 11.95 15.53
CA GLY A 246 16.98 10.87 15.66
C GLY A 246 17.30 9.58 14.89
N PRO A 247 16.51 8.52 15.12
CA PRO A 247 16.83 7.17 14.66
C PRO A 247 16.74 7.01 13.13
N ALA A 248 15.79 7.68 12.48
CA ALA A 248 15.60 7.58 11.03
C ALA A 248 16.79 8.17 10.27
N VAL A 249 17.22 9.37 10.66
CA VAL A 249 18.36 10.06 10.04
C VAL A 249 19.66 9.30 10.31
N ALA A 250 19.86 8.80 11.54
CA ALA A 250 21.03 7.99 11.87
C ALA A 250 21.13 6.74 11.00
N LEU A 251 20.03 6.00 10.82
CA LEU A 251 20.01 4.81 9.98
C LEU A 251 20.20 5.13 8.49
N ARG A 252 19.55 6.18 7.96
CA ARG A 252 19.76 6.64 6.58
C ARG A 252 21.20 7.02 6.32
N ARG A 253 21.82 7.78 7.23
CA ARG A 253 23.21 8.21 7.11
C ARG A 253 24.16 7.01 7.07
N ALA A 254 23.95 6.03 7.96
CA ALA A 254 24.75 4.81 8.00
C ALA A 254 24.63 4.00 6.71
N LEU A 255 23.43 3.75 6.22
CA LEU A 255 23.21 3.04 4.96
C LEU A 255 23.64 3.84 3.74
N GLY A 256 23.44 5.16 3.76
CA GLY A 256 23.95 6.07 2.73
C GLY A 256 25.47 6.01 2.62
N ALA A 257 26.18 6.03 3.74
CA ALA A 257 27.63 5.88 3.78
C ALA A 257 28.10 4.48 3.31
N MET A 258 27.35 3.43 3.62
CA MET A 258 27.66 2.07 3.18
C MET A 258 27.64 1.93 1.65
N PHE A 259 26.72 2.58 0.97
CA PHE A 259 26.53 2.46 -0.49
C PHE A 259 27.00 3.70 -1.29
N GLY A 260 27.42 4.76 -0.62
CA GLY A 260 27.82 6.02 -1.29
C GLY A 260 26.65 6.77 -1.93
N ILE A 261 25.46 6.74 -1.32
CA ILE A 261 24.24 7.35 -1.83
C ILE A 261 23.56 8.25 -0.79
N THR A 262 22.72 9.15 -1.26
CA THR A 262 21.79 9.90 -0.39
C THR A 262 20.46 9.15 -0.31
N ILE A 263 19.89 9.08 0.90
CA ILE A 263 18.56 8.54 1.15
C ILE A 263 17.70 9.69 1.68
N ASP A 264 16.64 10.03 0.95
CA ASP A 264 15.86 11.26 1.15
C ASP A 264 14.85 11.13 2.28
N ALA A 265 14.21 9.97 2.40
CA ALA A 265 13.15 9.73 3.38
C ALA A 265 13.21 8.32 3.97
N THR A 266 12.49 8.12 5.07
CA THR A 266 12.27 6.80 5.68
C THR A 266 10.78 6.55 5.86
N ALA A 267 10.33 5.34 5.55
CA ALA A 267 9.00 4.87 5.93
C ALA A 267 9.13 3.59 6.76
N VAL A 268 8.42 3.55 7.89
CA VAL A 268 8.38 2.42 8.80
C VAL A 268 7.00 1.82 8.80
N ILE A 269 6.91 0.50 8.69
CA ILE A 269 5.66 -0.24 8.84
C ILE A 269 5.81 -1.30 9.94
N VAL A 270 4.84 -1.36 10.85
CA VAL A 270 4.80 -2.42 11.86
C VAL A 270 4.01 -3.64 11.35
N ILE A 271 4.35 -4.82 11.88
CA ILE A 271 3.82 -6.11 11.41
C ILE A 271 2.28 -6.18 11.37
N PRO A 272 1.52 -5.77 12.40
CA PRO A 272 0.05 -5.82 12.34
C PRO A 272 -0.51 -5.00 11.19
N THR A 273 0.03 -3.81 10.97
CA THR A 273 -0.41 -2.91 9.89
C THR A 273 -0.07 -3.47 8.51
N PHE A 274 1.10 -4.10 8.33
CA PHE A 274 1.42 -4.78 7.08
C PHE A 274 0.38 -5.84 6.72
N ARG A 275 -0.03 -6.66 7.68
CA ARG A 275 -1.06 -7.70 7.48
C ARG A 275 -2.40 -7.09 7.09
N GLN A 276 -2.83 -6.04 7.81
CA GLN A 276 -4.07 -5.34 7.52
C GLN A 276 -4.03 -4.69 6.14
N LEU A 277 -2.93 -4.01 5.80
CA LEU A 277 -2.71 -3.40 4.49
C LEU A 277 -2.94 -4.39 3.35
N ILE A 278 -2.33 -5.60 3.45
CA ILE A 278 -2.49 -6.63 2.41
C ILE A 278 -3.96 -7.06 2.29
N ASN A 279 -4.67 -7.24 3.40
CA ASN A 279 -6.10 -7.60 3.38
C ASN A 279 -6.96 -6.48 2.75
N ASP A 280 -6.69 -5.22 3.09
CA ASP A 280 -7.47 -4.06 2.63
C ASP A 280 -7.29 -3.78 1.13
N ILE A 281 -6.11 -4.08 0.57
CA ILE A 281 -5.91 -4.02 -0.89
C ILE A 281 -6.45 -5.26 -1.63
N GLY A 282 -7.02 -6.21 -0.89
CA GLY A 282 -7.61 -7.44 -1.46
C GLY A 282 -6.62 -8.58 -1.68
N GLY A 283 -5.46 -8.59 -1.01
CA GLY A 283 -4.43 -9.61 -1.15
C GLY A 283 -3.27 -9.21 -2.05
N VAL A 284 -2.32 -10.12 -2.26
CA VAL A 284 -1.12 -9.89 -3.09
C VAL A 284 -0.73 -11.12 -3.88
N ASP A 285 -0.38 -10.93 -5.15
CA ASP A 285 0.09 -11.98 -6.04
C ASP A 285 1.60 -12.19 -5.91
N VAL A 286 2.01 -13.46 -5.74
CA VAL A 286 3.42 -13.86 -5.65
C VAL A 286 3.69 -15.15 -6.42
N HIS A 287 4.93 -15.32 -6.88
CA HIS A 287 5.41 -16.56 -7.51
C HIS A 287 6.36 -17.32 -6.59
N ILE A 288 5.91 -18.41 -5.99
CA ILE A 288 6.72 -19.25 -5.12
C ILE A 288 7.46 -20.29 -5.98
N SER A 289 8.72 -20.02 -6.28
CA SER A 289 9.56 -20.90 -7.13
C SER A 289 9.93 -22.22 -6.48
N ARG A 290 9.98 -22.27 -5.14
CA ARG A 290 10.26 -23.47 -4.33
C ARG A 290 9.31 -23.52 -3.15
N PRO A 291 8.81 -24.69 -2.77
CA PRO A 291 7.93 -24.82 -1.62
C PRO A 291 8.66 -24.39 -0.34
N ILE A 292 7.95 -23.73 0.55
CA ILE A 292 8.46 -23.25 1.84
C ILE A 292 7.69 -23.99 2.93
N PHE A 293 8.43 -24.70 3.78
CA PHE A 293 7.88 -25.36 4.95
C PHE A 293 8.72 -25.03 6.18
N ASP A 294 8.12 -24.35 7.17
CA ASP A 294 8.76 -24.00 8.44
C ASP A 294 7.84 -24.40 9.61
N PRO A 295 8.06 -25.56 10.24
CA PRO A 295 7.27 -26.03 11.36
C PRO A 295 7.50 -25.18 12.64
N SER A 296 8.59 -24.42 12.68
CA SER A 296 8.95 -23.56 13.81
C SER A 296 8.33 -22.16 13.76
N TYR A 297 7.69 -21.79 12.64
CA TYR A 297 7.06 -20.49 12.47
C TYR A 297 5.96 -20.28 13.51
N ARG A 298 5.96 -19.11 14.17
CA ARG A 298 4.97 -18.73 15.17
C ARG A 298 4.62 -17.24 14.98
N THR A 299 3.36 -16.97 14.76
CA THR A 299 2.81 -15.60 14.73
C THR A 299 1.33 -15.66 15.06
N GLY A 300 0.88 -15.00 16.13
CA GLY A 300 -0.49 -15.12 16.58
C GLY A 300 -0.89 -16.59 16.79
N ASP A 301 -1.92 -17.03 16.09
CA ASP A 301 -2.44 -18.41 16.14
C ASP A 301 -1.74 -19.36 15.17
N PHE A 302 -0.83 -18.84 14.34
CA PHE A 302 -0.05 -19.68 13.40
C PHE A 302 0.93 -20.58 14.14
N ARG A 303 0.88 -21.86 13.79
CA ARG A 303 1.77 -22.93 14.29
C ARG A 303 2.38 -23.68 13.11
N GLY A 304 3.54 -23.18 12.63
CA GLY A 304 4.15 -23.62 11.40
C GLY A 304 3.55 -22.92 10.18
N VAL A 305 4.24 -23.02 9.04
CA VAL A 305 3.78 -22.48 7.76
C VAL A 305 4.12 -23.42 6.62
N THR A 306 3.21 -23.55 5.67
CA THR A 306 3.38 -24.28 4.41
C THR A 306 2.95 -23.39 3.26
N LEU A 307 3.90 -23.09 2.36
CA LEU A 307 3.66 -22.31 1.16
C LEU A 307 4.10 -23.16 -0.05
N PRO A 308 3.17 -23.73 -0.82
CA PRO A 308 3.49 -24.59 -1.96
C PRO A 308 4.14 -23.81 -3.10
N LYS A 309 4.89 -24.51 -3.96
CA LYS A 309 5.36 -23.95 -5.23
C LYS A 309 4.17 -23.57 -6.12
N GLY A 310 4.23 -22.43 -6.81
CA GLY A 310 3.20 -21.99 -7.74
C GLY A 310 2.96 -20.49 -7.72
N ASN A 311 1.91 -20.08 -8.43
CA ASN A 311 1.42 -18.71 -8.45
C ASN A 311 0.27 -18.59 -7.44
N TRP A 312 0.45 -17.76 -6.43
CA TRP A 312 -0.49 -17.67 -5.33
C TRP A 312 -0.93 -16.24 -5.07
N HIS A 313 -2.22 -16.08 -4.85
CA HIS A 313 -2.81 -14.88 -4.29
C HIS A 313 -2.88 -15.06 -2.77
N LEU A 314 -2.09 -14.27 -2.04
CA LEU A 314 -1.92 -14.38 -0.59
C LEU A 314 -2.74 -13.32 0.13
N ASP A 315 -3.41 -13.74 1.21
CA ASP A 315 -3.95 -12.82 2.20
C ASP A 315 -2.85 -12.22 3.10
N GLY A 316 -3.22 -11.34 4.03
CA GLY A 316 -2.27 -10.67 4.90
C GLY A 316 -1.46 -11.61 5.80
N ASP A 317 -2.06 -12.70 6.27
CA ASP A 317 -1.39 -13.68 7.14
C ASP A 317 -0.36 -14.50 6.36
N CYS A 318 -0.70 -14.97 5.18
CA CYS A 318 0.20 -15.73 4.31
C CYS A 318 1.27 -14.86 3.69
N ALA A 319 0.96 -13.62 3.31
CA ALA A 319 1.95 -12.64 2.86
C ALA A 319 2.95 -12.29 3.96
N LEU A 320 2.48 -12.11 5.20
CA LEU A 320 3.35 -11.91 6.34
C LEU A 320 4.25 -13.14 6.61
N ALA A 321 3.68 -14.34 6.55
CA ALA A 321 4.46 -15.56 6.68
C ALA A 321 5.53 -15.66 5.58
N TYR A 322 5.16 -15.38 4.32
CA TYR A 322 6.08 -15.35 3.18
C TYR A 322 7.23 -14.34 3.38
N ALA A 323 6.92 -13.15 3.92
CA ALA A 323 7.91 -12.12 4.23
C ALA A 323 8.86 -12.48 5.37
N ARG A 324 8.45 -13.33 6.34
CA ARG A 324 9.18 -13.54 7.61
C ARG A 324 9.84 -14.90 7.77
N VAL A 325 9.42 -15.93 7.03
CA VAL A 325 9.97 -17.28 7.16
C VAL A 325 11.48 -17.29 6.94
N ARG A 326 12.21 -17.98 7.84
CA ARG A 326 13.69 -18.02 7.87
C ARG A 326 14.27 -19.41 7.97
N LYS A 327 13.56 -20.36 8.58
CA LYS A 327 14.08 -21.70 8.93
C LYS A 327 13.61 -22.81 8.02
N ALA A 328 12.93 -22.49 6.92
CA ALA A 328 12.53 -23.51 5.96
C ALA A 328 13.75 -24.08 5.22
N ALA A 329 13.70 -25.37 4.92
CA ALA A 329 14.77 -26.04 4.17
C ALA A 329 15.05 -25.31 2.84
N GLY A 330 16.31 -25.01 2.56
CA GLY A 330 16.74 -24.27 1.36
C GLY A 330 16.41 -22.78 1.37
N THR A 331 16.00 -22.22 2.50
CA THR A 331 15.85 -20.77 2.70
C THR A 331 16.85 -20.28 3.74
N ASP A 332 17.43 -19.12 3.48
CA ASP A 332 18.27 -18.40 4.42
C ASP A 332 17.69 -17.00 4.67
N ASP A 333 18.34 -16.23 5.54
CA ASP A 333 17.94 -14.84 5.83
C ASP A 333 18.06 -13.94 4.59
N PHE A 334 18.92 -14.27 3.64
CA PHE A 334 19.09 -13.53 2.38
C PHE A 334 17.93 -13.74 1.41
N ASN A 335 17.37 -14.95 1.35
CA ASN A 335 16.18 -15.23 0.52
C ASN A 335 14.95 -14.46 1.00
N ARG A 336 14.87 -14.12 2.30
CA ARG A 336 13.82 -13.28 2.87
C ARG A 336 13.75 -11.91 2.19
N GLY A 337 14.89 -11.24 2.00
CA GLY A 337 14.93 -9.94 1.32
C GLY A 337 14.33 -9.98 -0.08
N GLY A 338 14.59 -11.05 -0.84
CA GLY A 338 14.01 -11.24 -2.17
C GLY A 338 12.49 -11.39 -2.14
N ARG A 339 11.96 -12.14 -1.19
CA ARG A 339 10.50 -12.29 -1.01
C ARG A 339 9.84 -10.95 -0.63
N GLN A 340 10.47 -10.16 0.22
CA GLN A 340 9.99 -8.83 0.58
C GLN A 340 9.96 -7.88 -0.61
N GLN A 341 10.98 -7.90 -1.46
CA GLN A 341 10.99 -7.12 -2.71
C GLN A 341 9.90 -7.58 -3.69
N GLU A 342 9.64 -8.89 -3.78
CA GLU A 342 8.55 -9.43 -4.60
C GLU A 342 7.18 -8.98 -4.10
N LEU A 343 6.97 -8.99 -2.78
CA LEU A 343 5.74 -8.47 -2.18
C LEU A 343 5.52 -6.97 -2.49
N LEU A 344 6.56 -6.14 -2.48
CA LEU A 344 6.44 -4.72 -2.85
C LEU A 344 5.95 -4.56 -4.31
N VAL A 345 6.48 -5.38 -5.23
CA VAL A 345 6.01 -5.38 -6.63
C VAL A 345 4.57 -5.88 -6.72
N GLY A 346 4.21 -6.93 -5.98
CA GLY A 346 2.85 -7.46 -5.91
C GLY A 346 1.84 -6.43 -5.37
N ILE A 347 2.18 -5.74 -4.26
CA ILE A 347 1.35 -4.66 -3.69
C ILE A 347 1.11 -3.56 -4.73
N ARG A 348 2.16 -3.10 -5.40
CA ARG A 348 2.04 -2.09 -6.46
C ARG A 348 1.11 -2.56 -7.57
N ASN A 349 1.26 -3.79 -8.03
CA ASN A 349 0.43 -4.34 -9.11
C ASN A 349 -1.04 -4.44 -8.68
N GLN A 350 -1.29 -4.88 -7.45
CA GLN A 350 -2.64 -4.96 -6.89
C GLN A 350 -3.30 -3.57 -6.78
N LEU A 351 -2.57 -2.58 -6.30
CA LEU A 351 -3.05 -1.20 -6.24
C LEU A 351 -3.34 -0.62 -7.63
N ALA A 352 -2.51 -0.92 -8.63
CA ALA A 352 -2.74 -0.48 -10.01
C ALA A 352 -3.93 -1.18 -10.68
N ALA A 353 -4.15 -2.47 -10.40
CA ALA A 353 -5.23 -3.27 -10.99
C ALA A 353 -6.61 -2.95 -10.40
N SER A 354 -6.68 -2.47 -9.18
CA SER A 354 -7.94 -2.26 -8.46
C SER A 354 -8.84 -1.17 -9.07
N GLY A 355 -8.34 -0.32 -9.94
CA GLY A 355 -9.11 0.71 -10.68
C GLY A 355 -9.83 1.76 -9.80
N ASN A 356 -10.05 1.47 -8.54
CA ASN A 356 -10.74 2.31 -7.56
C ASN A 356 -9.76 2.98 -6.59
N ILE A 357 -8.85 3.79 -7.13
CA ILE A 357 -7.80 4.45 -6.36
C ILE A 357 -8.38 5.32 -5.23
N LEU A 358 -9.58 5.88 -5.42
CA LEU A 358 -10.19 6.76 -4.42
C LEU A 358 -10.73 5.98 -3.21
N SER A 359 -11.46 4.88 -3.43
CA SER A 359 -11.98 4.04 -2.33
C SER A 359 -10.85 3.25 -1.64
N ASN A 360 -9.90 2.74 -2.42
CA ASN A 360 -8.75 2.02 -1.89
C ASN A 360 -7.74 2.95 -1.24
N GLY A 361 -7.58 4.19 -1.72
CA GLY A 361 -6.75 5.21 -1.09
C GLY A 361 -7.26 5.59 0.31
N LEU A 362 -8.57 5.72 0.49
CA LEU A 362 -9.15 6.01 1.81
C LEU A 362 -9.06 4.80 2.75
N ALA A 363 -9.32 3.58 2.26
CA ALA A 363 -9.14 2.34 3.02
C ALA A 363 -7.67 2.16 3.40
N LEU A 364 -6.75 2.42 2.46
CA LEU A 364 -5.32 2.39 2.68
C LEU A 364 -4.88 3.40 3.75
N LEU A 365 -5.33 4.64 3.68
CA LEU A 365 -5.04 5.65 4.70
C LEU A 365 -5.56 5.24 6.08
N THR A 366 -6.74 4.64 6.15
CA THR A 366 -7.32 4.16 7.40
C THR A 366 -6.52 2.97 7.97
N ALA A 367 -6.09 2.04 7.11
CA ALA A 367 -5.28 0.89 7.50
C ALA A 367 -3.86 1.29 7.94
N LEU A 368 -3.31 2.33 7.36
CA LEU A 368 -1.95 2.81 7.66
C LEU A 368 -1.85 3.56 9.00
N GLY A 369 -2.97 4.11 9.53
CA GLY A 369 -3.01 5.13 10.58
C GLY A 369 -2.23 4.83 11.86
N ASP A 370 -2.28 3.59 12.35
CA ASP A 370 -1.65 3.26 13.65
C ASP A 370 -0.30 2.56 13.51
N GLY A 371 0.16 2.27 12.32
CA GLY A 371 1.34 1.43 12.15
C GLY A 371 2.29 1.80 11.02
N VAL A 372 2.06 2.91 10.33
CA VAL A 372 3.01 3.50 9.39
C VAL A 372 3.43 4.87 9.87
N ARG A 373 4.72 5.13 9.83
CA ARG A 373 5.32 6.45 10.11
C ARG A 373 6.31 6.77 9.01
N THR A 374 6.37 8.04 8.61
CA THR A 374 7.34 8.51 7.63
C THR A 374 7.75 9.95 7.91
N ASP A 375 8.96 10.29 7.55
CA ASP A 375 9.47 11.66 7.49
C ASP A 375 9.44 12.23 6.05
N LEU A 376 8.72 11.55 5.15
CA LEU A 376 8.46 12.04 3.81
C LEU A 376 7.63 13.32 3.87
N ASP A 377 8.03 14.35 3.11
CA ASP A 377 7.23 15.56 2.98
C ASP A 377 5.92 15.26 2.20
N GLN A 378 4.78 15.58 2.81
CA GLN A 378 3.46 15.38 2.22
C GLN A 378 3.28 16.09 0.87
N ALA A 379 3.97 17.22 0.66
CA ALA A 379 3.90 17.97 -0.59
C ALA A 379 4.48 17.21 -1.79
N LEU A 380 5.28 16.16 -1.56
CA LEU A 380 5.84 15.31 -2.60
C LEU A 380 4.86 14.22 -3.08
N LEU A 381 3.79 13.95 -2.33
CA LEU A 381 2.85 12.86 -2.63
C LEU A 381 2.21 12.93 -4.02
N PRO A 382 1.78 14.07 -4.55
CA PRO A 382 1.25 14.14 -5.91
C PRO A 382 2.26 13.66 -6.96
N THR A 383 3.51 14.13 -6.88
CA THR A 383 4.58 13.73 -7.80
C THR A 383 4.95 12.26 -7.67
N LEU A 384 4.99 11.74 -6.44
CA LEU A 384 5.23 10.31 -6.19
C LEU A 384 4.07 9.44 -6.70
N ALA A 385 2.83 9.92 -6.59
CA ALA A 385 1.66 9.24 -7.12
C ALA A 385 1.67 9.18 -8.65
N GLU A 386 2.07 10.25 -9.33
CA GLU A 386 2.30 10.26 -10.78
C GLU A 386 3.37 9.25 -11.19
N GLY A 387 4.51 9.27 -10.51
CA GLY A 387 5.58 8.31 -10.75
C GLY A 387 5.15 6.86 -10.55
N ALA A 388 4.37 6.58 -9.51
CA ALA A 388 3.84 5.25 -9.25
C ALA A 388 2.87 4.76 -10.33
N GLN A 389 2.11 5.66 -10.97
CA GLN A 389 1.24 5.33 -12.11
C GLN A 389 2.03 5.09 -13.39
N ALA A 390 3.02 5.93 -13.67
CA ALA A 390 3.88 5.84 -14.85
C ALA A 390 4.89 4.69 -14.77
N PHE A 391 5.02 4.06 -13.61
CA PHE A 391 6.03 3.06 -13.33
C PHE A 391 5.84 1.77 -14.15
N ASP A 392 6.86 1.39 -14.91
CA ASP A 392 6.94 0.12 -15.64
C ASP A 392 7.71 -0.93 -14.82
N THR A 393 7.07 -2.07 -14.56
CA THR A 393 7.71 -3.17 -13.82
C THR A 393 8.89 -3.81 -14.57
N SER A 394 9.02 -3.61 -15.88
CA SER A 394 10.18 -4.01 -16.66
C SER A 394 11.44 -3.19 -16.35
N HIS A 395 11.27 -2.00 -15.74
CA HIS A 395 12.34 -1.08 -15.34
C HIS A 395 12.70 -1.24 -13.85
N VAL A 396 12.54 -2.44 -13.27
CA VAL A 396 12.94 -2.72 -11.88
C VAL A 396 14.23 -3.50 -11.85
N VAL A 397 15.22 -3.02 -11.10
CA VAL A 397 16.46 -3.75 -10.78
C VAL A 397 16.53 -3.97 -9.27
N SER A 398 16.57 -5.23 -8.85
CA SER A 398 16.63 -5.61 -7.45
C SER A 398 17.96 -6.30 -7.13
N ALA A 399 18.60 -5.86 -6.06
CA ALA A 399 19.79 -6.52 -5.51
C ALA A 399 19.55 -7.03 -4.09
N GLN A 400 20.32 -8.00 -3.70
CA GLN A 400 20.33 -8.55 -2.34
C GLN A 400 21.77 -8.70 -1.90
N MET A 401 22.09 -8.27 -0.70
CA MET A 401 23.38 -8.58 -0.12
C MET A 401 23.42 -10.05 0.30
N ARG A 402 24.36 -10.81 -0.22
CA ARG A 402 24.48 -12.26 0.03
C ARG A 402 25.91 -12.64 0.42
N THR A 403 26.04 -13.83 1.01
CA THR A 403 27.34 -14.53 1.11
C THR A 403 27.60 -15.28 -0.20
N GLY A 404 28.87 -15.47 -0.55
CA GLY A 404 29.26 -16.20 -1.76
C GLY A 404 29.56 -15.33 -3.00
N ASP A 405 29.05 -14.08 -3.04
CA ASP A 405 29.35 -13.10 -4.08
C ASP A 405 30.43 -12.06 -3.64
N GLY A 406 30.96 -12.25 -2.44
CA GLY A 406 31.99 -11.41 -1.86
C GLY A 406 31.51 -10.10 -1.25
N LEU A 407 30.20 -9.81 -1.28
CA LEU A 407 29.60 -8.68 -0.55
C LEU A 407 29.58 -8.93 0.96
N LEU A 408 29.20 -10.14 1.35
CA LEU A 408 29.06 -10.54 2.74
C LEU A 408 29.88 -11.77 3.08
N ARG A 409 30.29 -11.88 4.34
CA ARG A 409 30.84 -13.08 4.93
C ARG A 409 30.27 -13.31 6.33
N TYR A 410 30.10 -14.55 6.70
CA TYR A 410 29.86 -14.91 8.09
C TYR A 410 31.10 -14.68 8.95
N ARG A 411 30.89 -14.52 10.25
CA ARG A 411 31.95 -14.53 11.25
C ARG A 411 32.73 -15.84 11.17
N ARG A 412 34.05 -15.77 11.23
CA ARG A 412 34.91 -16.94 11.38
C ARG A 412 34.88 -17.46 12.82
N ALA A 413 35.19 -18.72 13.02
CA ALA A 413 35.16 -19.34 14.36
C ALA A 413 36.14 -18.69 15.34
N ASP A 414 37.26 -18.19 14.84
CA ASP A 414 38.36 -17.53 15.58
C ASP A 414 38.10 -16.03 15.82
N GLU A 415 37.06 -15.44 15.25
CA GLU A 415 36.69 -14.03 15.46
C GLU A 415 35.72 -13.90 16.65
N PRO A 416 36.11 -13.28 17.76
CA PRO A 416 35.19 -13.04 18.88
C PRO A 416 34.07 -12.06 18.45
N SER A 417 32.85 -12.27 18.94
CA SER A 417 31.77 -11.31 18.76
C SER A 417 30.83 -11.33 19.97
N PRO A 418 30.69 -10.22 20.68
CA PRO A 418 29.73 -10.11 21.78
C PRO A 418 28.28 -10.07 21.29
N TYR A 419 28.07 -9.94 19.98
CA TYR A 419 26.75 -9.77 19.37
C TYR A 419 26.16 -11.08 18.80
N GLY A 420 26.75 -12.23 19.11
CA GLY A 420 26.30 -13.56 18.65
C GLY A 420 26.58 -13.80 17.17
N SER A 421 25.58 -14.33 16.45
CA SER A 421 25.70 -14.55 15.00
C SER A 421 25.67 -13.23 14.26
N VAL A 422 26.76 -12.88 13.56
CA VAL A 422 26.94 -11.62 12.84
C VAL A 422 27.43 -11.85 11.43
N VAL A 423 27.22 -10.85 10.58
CA VAL A 423 27.63 -10.81 9.19
C VAL A 423 28.47 -9.57 8.94
N PHE A 424 29.63 -9.76 8.35
CA PHE A 424 30.50 -8.67 7.94
C PHE A 424 30.28 -8.36 6.45
N PHE A 425 30.34 -7.08 6.08
CA PHE A 425 30.27 -6.66 4.68
C PHE A 425 31.64 -6.20 4.18
N ASN A 426 31.81 -6.27 2.86
CA ASN A 426 32.98 -5.71 2.20
C ASN A 426 32.66 -4.27 1.77
N ALA A 427 33.24 -3.28 2.45
CA ALA A 427 32.94 -1.87 2.23
C ALA A 427 33.21 -1.43 0.78
N LYS A 428 34.32 -1.85 0.17
CA LYS A 428 34.65 -1.52 -1.22
C LYS A 428 33.60 -2.06 -2.21
N ARG A 429 33.20 -3.32 -2.03
CA ARG A 429 32.17 -3.94 -2.88
C ARG A 429 30.77 -3.34 -2.63
N ALA A 430 30.47 -2.93 -1.42
CA ALA A 430 29.21 -2.24 -1.12
C ALA A 430 29.11 -0.88 -1.84
N LEU A 431 30.21 -0.10 -1.86
CA LEU A 431 30.28 1.15 -2.61
C LEU A 431 30.15 0.92 -4.13
N LEU A 432 30.82 -0.12 -4.67
CA LEU A 432 30.67 -0.48 -6.09
C LEU A 432 29.23 -0.91 -6.42
N LEU A 433 28.58 -1.68 -5.56
CA LEU A 433 27.17 -2.02 -5.71
C LEU A 433 26.30 -0.77 -5.69
N GLY A 434 26.56 0.16 -4.78
CA GLY A 434 25.86 1.45 -4.74
C GLY A 434 25.96 2.20 -6.06
N ALA A 435 27.16 2.34 -6.59
CA ALA A 435 27.40 3.01 -7.88
C ALA A 435 26.72 2.31 -9.07
N ARG A 436 26.64 0.98 -9.06
CA ARG A 436 25.98 0.20 -10.13
C ARG A 436 24.46 0.25 -10.05
N LEU A 437 23.93 0.12 -8.84
CA LEU A 437 22.49 0.02 -8.62
C LEU A 437 21.80 1.39 -8.62
N PHE A 438 22.56 2.43 -8.26
CA PHE A 438 22.09 3.82 -8.20
C PHE A 438 23.00 4.74 -9.05
N PRO A 439 23.17 4.45 -10.36
CA PRO A 439 24.05 5.26 -11.21
C PRO A 439 23.47 6.67 -11.40
N THR A 440 24.20 7.53 -12.11
CA THR A 440 23.68 8.86 -12.49
C THR A 440 22.28 8.75 -13.10
N PRO A 441 21.33 9.64 -12.73
CA PRO A 441 19.97 9.63 -13.28
C PRO A 441 19.94 9.57 -14.81
N GLY A 442 19.02 8.81 -15.36
CA GLY A 442 18.94 8.53 -16.81
C GLY A 442 19.81 7.35 -17.28
N THR A 443 20.69 6.83 -16.41
CA THR A 443 21.53 5.66 -16.74
C THR A 443 20.88 4.38 -16.24
N ARG A 444 20.94 3.31 -17.03
CA ARG A 444 20.41 1.99 -16.64
C ARG A 444 21.16 1.45 -15.42
N PRO A 445 20.45 1.08 -14.34
CA PRO A 445 21.05 0.41 -13.20
C PRO A 445 21.36 -1.07 -13.48
N TYR A 446 22.34 -1.61 -12.74
CA TYR A 446 22.73 -3.02 -12.79
C TYR A 446 22.80 -3.59 -11.37
N GLY A 447 22.48 -4.88 -11.24
CA GLY A 447 22.52 -5.60 -9.98
C GLY A 447 23.90 -6.12 -9.60
N TRP A 448 23.94 -7.05 -8.64
CA TRP A 448 25.13 -7.74 -8.16
C TRP A 448 24.86 -9.26 -8.06
N PRO A 449 25.81 -10.14 -8.36
CA PRO A 449 27.17 -9.88 -8.87
C PRO A 449 27.18 -9.41 -10.33
N VAL A 450 28.32 -8.84 -10.76
CA VAL A 450 28.53 -8.45 -12.16
C VAL A 450 28.44 -9.67 -13.07
N VAL A 451 27.66 -9.56 -14.12
CA VAL A 451 27.52 -10.62 -15.12
C VAL A 451 28.36 -10.29 -16.36
N LYS A 452 28.94 -11.30 -16.98
CA LYS A 452 29.75 -11.12 -18.19
C LYS A 452 28.94 -10.41 -19.29
N GLY A 453 29.47 -9.31 -19.81
CA GLY A 453 28.81 -8.48 -20.82
C GLY A 453 28.10 -7.24 -20.25
N GLU A 454 27.99 -7.10 -18.94
CA GLU A 454 27.57 -5.84 -18.32
C GLU A 454 28.74 -4.86 -18.20
N PRO A 455 28.47 -3.52 -18.20
CA PRO A 455 29.50 -2.51 -17.99
C PRO A 455 30.19 -2.71 -16.64
N ALA A 456 31.52 -2.75 -16.65
CA ALA A 456 32.32 -2.75 -15.42
C ALA A 456 32.71 -1.31 -15.04
N LEU A 457 32.61 -1.00 -13.74
CA LEU A 457 33.06 0.27 -13.19
C LEU A 457 34.47 0.10 -12.63
N GLY A 458 35.50 0.49 -13.40
CA GLY A 458 36.90 0.56 -12.94
C GLY A 458 37.43 -0.75 -12.34
N GLU A 459 37.66 -0.78 -11.01
CA GLU A 459 38.21 -1.96 -10.31
C GLU A 459 37.28 -3.20 -10.30
N GLU A 460 36.09 -3.09 -10.82
CA GLU A 460 35.12 -4.19 -10.93
C GLU A 460 35.62 -5.30 -11.87
N SER A 461 36.46 -4.97 -12.85
CA SER A 461 37.08 -5.95 -13.71
C SER A 461 37.99 -6.94 -12.94
N LEU A 462 38.47 -6.55 -11.76
CA LEU A 462 39.24 -7.38 -10.85
C LEU A 462 38.37 -8.35 -10.01
N LEU A 463 37.05 -8.12 -9.95
CA LEU A 463 36.11 -8.89 -9.17
C LEU A 463 35.36 -9.95 -10.01
N LEU A 464 35.53 -9.94 -11.33
CA LEU A 464 35.01 -11.00 -12.20
C LEU A 464 35.75 -12.30 -11.85
N PRO A 465 35.06 -13.42 -11.68
CA PRO A 465 35.74 -14.72 -11.59
C PRO A 465 36.60 -14.89 -12.84
N SER A 466 37.88 -15.24 -12.67
CA SER A 466 38.76 -15.59 -13.79
C SER A 466 38.05 -16.56 -14.71
N PRO A 467 38.02 -16.34 -16.03
CA PRO A 467 37.38 -17.27 -16.93
C PRO A 467 38.10 -18.61 -16.77
N SER A 468 37.40 -19.58 -16.19
CA SER A 468 37.84 -20.98 -16.24
C SER A 468 37.88 -21.35 -17.72
N ALA A 469 39.09 -21.61 -18.21
CA ALA A 469 39.33 -22.03 -19.58
C ALA A 469 38.51 -23.31 -19.84
N GLY A 470 37.36 -23.20 -20.55
CA GLY A 470 36.59 -24.34 -20.97
C GLY A 470 35.09 -24.22 -21.11
N SER A 471 34.46 -23.08 -20.89
CA SER A 471 33.02 -22.98 -21.12
C SER A 471 32.69 -21.98 -22.23
N SER A 472 32.32 -22.51 -23.40
CA SER A 472 31.78 -21.73 -24.53
C SER A 472 30.28 -21.43 -24.40
N ALA A 473 29.73 -21.43 -23.20
CA ALA A 473 28.34 -21.04 -22.96
C ALA A 473 28.21 -19.52 -22.99
N THR A 474 27.47 -19.00 -23.94
CA THR A 474 27.03 -17.61 -23.97
C THR A 474 26.38 -17.25 -22.63
N PRO A 475 26.85 -16.24 -21.89
CA PRO A 475 26.28 -15.93 -20.60
C PRO A 475 24.83 -15.49 -20.80
N LYS A 476 23.94 -16.21 -20.12
CA LYS A 476 22.54 -15.78 -20.01
C LYS A 476 22.52 -14.49 -19.20
N PRO A 477 21.91 -13.40 -19.70
CA PRO A 477 21.83 -12.17 -18.94
C PRO A 477 21.24 -12.46 -17.56
N THR A 478 21.76 -11.79 -16.53
CA THR A 478 21.19 -11.88 -15.18
C THR A 478 19.72 -11.50 -15.32
N PRO A 479 18.78 -12.30 -14.86
CA PRO A 479 17.39 -11.94 -15.02
C PRO A 479 17.16 -10.65 -14.25
N VAL A 480 16.90 -9.55 -14.96
CA VAL A 480 15.93 -8.58 -14.50
C VAL A 480 14.83 -9.44 -13.91
N LYS A 481 14.45 -9.28 -12.63
CA LYS A 481 13.37 -10.08 -12.05
C LYS A 481 12.24 -10.02 -13.05
N THR A 482 12.00 -11.14 -13.72
CA THR A 482 10.94 -11.28 -14.71
C THR A 482 9.67 -10.72 -14.07
N PRO A 483 8.90 -9.89 -14.74
CA PRO A 483 7.57 -9.50 -14.27
C PRO A 483 6.90 -10.76 -13.73
N LEU A 484 6.15 -10.63 -12.64
CA LEU A 484 5.38 -11.76 -12.10
C LEU A 484 4.76 -12.51 -13.29
N PRO A 485 4.95 -13.84 -13.40
CA PRO A 485 4.49 -14.57 -14.57
C PRO A 485 3.01 -14.27 -14.81
N ALA A 486 2.67 -13.92 -16.04
CA ALA A 486 1.27 -13.81 -16.43
C ALA A 486 0.66 -15.21 -16.31
N GLY A 487 -0.34 -15.36 -15.44
CA GLY A 487 -0.99 -16.65 -15.27
C GLY A 487 -2.09 -16.60 -14.24
N PRO A 488 -2.96 -17.57 -14.20
CA PRO A 488 -3.97 -17.59 -13.14
C PRO A 488 -3.28 -17.75 -11.79
N TYR A 489 -3.50 -16.79 -10.91
CA TYR A 489 -3.13 -16.88 -9.51
C TYR A 489 -4.26 -17.57 -8.75
N GLN A 490 -3.92 -18.59 -7.94
CA GLN A 490 -4.88 -19.30 -7.11
C GLN A 490 -4.87 -18.70 -5.70
N SER A 491 -6.03 -18.50 -5.11
CA SER A 491 -6.12 -18.10 -3.70
C SER A 491 -5.62 -19.22 -2.81
N LEU A 492 -4.65 -18.91 -1.94
CA LEU A 492 -4.21 -19.83 -0.91
C LEU A 492 -5.15 -19.68 0.29
N ALA A 493 -6.02 -20.68 0.50
CA ALA A 493 -7.03 -20.64 1.56
C ALA A 493 -6.41 -20.55 2.96
N THR A 494 -5.24 -21.14 3.16
CA THR A 494 -4.45 -21.02 4.38
C THR A 494 -3.01 -21.48 4.14
N CYS A 495 -2.08 -20.88 4.82
CA CYS A 495 -0.68 -21.29 4.86
C CYS A 495 -0.25 -21.81 6.24
N ASN A 496 -1.19 -21.98 7.18
CA ASN A 496 -0.92 -22.58 8.48
C ASN A 496 -0.60 -24.07 8.31
N ALA A 497 0.55 -24.54 8.82
CA ALA A 497 0.98 -25.93 8.66
C ALA A 497 0.07 -26.97 9.33
N ASN A 498 -0.74 -26.54 10.30
CA ASN A 498 -1.74 -27.42 10.96
C ASN A 498 -3.00 -27.65 10.10
N VAL A 499 -3.13 -26.92 8.99
CA VAL A 499 -4.22 -27.10 8.03
C VAL A 499 -3.59 -27.59 6.73
N PRO A 500 -4.05 -28.72 6.14
CA PRO A 500 -3.52 -29.22 4.90
C PRO A 500 -3.58 -28.15 3.83
N ALA A 501 -2.43 -27.80 3.24
CA ALA A 501 -2.42 -26.92 2.08
C ALA A 501 -3.15 -27.61 0.91
N PRO A 502 -3.97 -26.88 0.15
CA PRO A 502 -4.55 -27.44 -1.06
C PRO A 502 -3.44 -27.93 -1.98
N SER A 503 -3.55 -29.16 -2.45
CA SER A 503 -2.58 -29.72 -3.41
C SER A 503 -2.58 -28.83 -4.66
N TYR A 504 -1.40 -28.34 -5.03
CA TYR A 504 -1.23 -27.61 -6.29
C TYR A 504 -1.66 -28.51 -7.45
N ARG A 505 -2.72 -28.16 -8.13
CA ARG A 505 -3.12 -28.74 -9.40
C ARG A 505 -2.67 -27.77 -10.48
N PRO A 506 -1.66 -28.09 -11.31
CA PRO A 506 -1.31 -27.23 -12.42
C PRO A 506 -2.55 -27.00 -13.28
N ALA A 507 -2.75 -25.75 -13.73
CA ALA A 507 -3.77 -25.47 -14.72
C ALA A 507 -3.55 -26.38 -15.93
N PRO A 508 -4.60 -26.96 -16.53
CA PRO A 508 -4.45 -27.79 -17.73
C PRO A 508 -3.73 -26.97 -18.80
N ASP A 509 -2.74 -27.59 -19.41
CA ASP A 509 -1.97 -26.98 -20.50
C ASP A 509 -2.94 -26.53 -21.60
N PRO A 510 -3.00 -25.24 -21.98
CA PRO A 510 -3.91 -24.77 -23.03
C PRO A 510 -3.67 -25.42 -24.40
N THR A 511 -2.57 -26.17 -24.56
CA THR A 511 -2.28 -26.96 -25.76
C THR A 511 -2.88 -28.36 -25.75
N SER A 512 -3.43 -28.83 -24.63
CA SER A 512 -4.17 -30.10 -24.57
C SER A 512 -5.67 -29.86 -24.83
N ALA A 513 -6.03 -29.51 -26.05
CA ALA A 513 -7.41 -29.61 -26.50
C ALA A 513 -7.82 -31.10 -26.46
N PRO A 514 -9.01 -31.44 -25.95
CA PRO A 514 -9.49 -32.83 -26.03
C PRO A 514 -9.60 -33.21 -27.51
N SER A 515 -8.89 -34.28 -27.91
CA SER A 515 -9.14 -34.90 -29.19
C SER A 515 -10.61 -35.33 -29.22
N GLU A 516 -11.38 -34.80 -30.15
CA GLU A 516 -12.73 -35.26 -30.44
C GLU A 516 -12.65 -36.75 -30.73
N GLU A 517 -13.20 -37.57 -29.85
CA GLU A 517 -13.51 -38.96 -30.19
C GLU A 517 -14.63 -39.00 -31.22
N PRO A 518 -14.53 -39.84 -32.27
CA PRO A 518 -15.56 -39.94 -33.27
C PRO A 518 -16.82 -40.60 -32.69
N SER A 519 -17.95 -39.99 -32.94
CA SER A 519 -19.30 -40.44 -32.64
C SER A 519 -19.52 -41.90 -33.09
N GLY A 520 -19.67 -42.81 -32.16
CA GLY A 520 -20.16 -44.15 -32.37
C GLY A 520 -21.67 -44.23 -32.13
N ASP A 521 -22.31 -44.81 -33.06
CA ASP A 521 -23.70 -45.16 -33.31
C ASP A 521 -24.57 -45.56 -32.09
N PRO A 522 -25.80 -45.10 -31.96
CA PRO A 522 -26.72 -45.50 -30.88
C PRO A 522 -27.64 -46.64 -31.35
N SER A 523 -27.32 -47.90 -31.01
CA SER A 523 -28.28 -48.98 -31.13
C SER A 523 -27.89 -50.15 -30.21
N ALA A 524 -28.49 -50.25 -29.03
CA ALA A 524 -28.88 -51.49 -28.37
C ALA A 524 -29.64 -51.21 -27.08
N GLU A 525 -30.88 -51.67 -27.06
CA GLU A 525 -31.83 -51.63 -25.95
C GLU A 525 -31.48 -52.58 -24.77
N PRO A 526 -32.18 -52.46 -23.61
CA PRO A 526 -31.71 -52.99 -22.33
C PRO A 526 -32.24 -54.38 -22.01
N SER A 527 -31.50 -55.14 -21.23
CA SER A 527 -31.97 -56.33 -20.57
C SER A 527 -31.92 -56.19 -19.05
N ALA A 528 -33.08 -56.45 -18.46
CA ALA A 528 -33.37 -56.43 -17.03
C ALA A 528 -32.86 -57.65 -16.28
N SER A 529 -32.72 -57.50 -14.99
CA SER A 529 -32.85 -58.40 -13.81
C SER A 529 -31.61 -58.29 -12.90
N GLU A 530 -31.62 -58.26 -11.62
CA GLU A 530 -32.51 -58.63 -10.52
C GLU A 530 -31.85 -58.09 -9.24
N SER A 531 -32.63 -57.65 -8.32
CA SER A 531 -32.24 -57.43 -6.93
C SER A 531 -32.18 -58.75 -6.18
N PRO A 532 -31.45 -58.89 -5.11
CA PRO A 532 -32.10 -59.20 -3.85
C PRO A 532 -31.64 -58.44 -2.62
N THR A 533 -32.60 -58.24 -1.78
CA THR A 533 -32.71 -57.69 -0.45
C THR A 533 -32.03 -58.53 0.66
N PRO A 534 -32.09 -58.10 1.94
CA PRO A 534 -30.98 -58.22 2.91
C PRO A 534 -31.24 -59.21 4.05
N SER A 535 -30.33 -59.22 5.00
CA SER A 535 -30.46 -59.65 6.42
C SER A 535 -29.65 -60.92 6.78
N PRO A 536 -29.36 -61.10 8.06
CA PRO A 536 -29.64 -60.28 9.24
C PRO A 536 -28.44 -59.51 9.81
#